data_cf6f0c486ee4723f2e39e690e8446bb4
#
_entry.id   cf6f0c486ee4723f2e39e690e8446bb4
#
_cell.length_a   1.000
_cell.length_b   1.000
_cell.length_c   1.000
_cell.angle_alpha   90.00
_cell.angle_beta   90.00
_cell.angle_gamma   90.00
#
_symmetry.space_group_name_H-M   'P 1'
#
loop_
_entity.id
_entity.type
_entity.pdbx_description
1 polymer ?
#
loop_
_entity_poly.entity_id
_entity_poly.type
_entity_poly.pdbx_seq_one_letter_code
_entity_poly.pdbx_strand_id
1 'polypeptide(L)'
;MVNFPNKKYGVIYADPPWLFKTRSDKGKDRSPEKHYPVLSIADICNLPVSDIAKPDSVLLMWVVDPLLDQAFKVIDAWGFTYKTVGFTWAKTNKNTMGFFTGLGYWTRGNPEMCLLATKGRPKRIHKDVAQLLSLIHISEPTRHRRL
;
A
#
# COMPACT_ATOMS: atom_id res chain seq x y z
N MET A 1 12.62 -18.70 3.49
CA MET A 1 12.12 -17.87 4.61
C MET A 1 12.62 -16.47 4.44
N VAL A 2 11.74 -15.49 4.59
CA VAL A 2 12.16 -14.07 4.59
C VAL A 2 12.80 -13.79 5.94
N ASN A 3 14.09 -13.45 5.96
CA ASN A 3 14.77 -13.04 7.19
C ASN A 3 14.54 -11.56 7.43
N PHE A 4 13.71 -11.24 8.42
CA PHE A 4 13.59 -9.86 8.90
C PHE A 4 14.75 -9.47 9.81
N PRO A 5 15.14 -8.18 9.83
CA PRO A 5 16.20 -7.71 10.72
C PRO A 5 15.80 -7.85 12.19
N ASN A 6 16.76 -8.19 13.04
CA ASN A 6 16.54 -8.25 14.50
C ASN A 6 16.48 -6.85 15.13
N LYS A 7 15.48 -6.07 14.71
CA LYS A 7 15.25 -4.70 15.18
C LYS A 7 13.76 -4.38 15.12
N LYS A 8 13.26 -3.55 16.05
CA LYS A 8 11.87 -3.11 16.09
C LYS A 8 11.69 -1.69 15.55
N TYR A 9 10.64 -1.52 14.75
CA TYR A 9 10.34 -0.27 14.03
C TYR A 9 9.02 0.34 14.49
N GLY A 10 8.96 1.67 14.58
CA GLY A 10 7.73 2.42 14.86
C GLY A 10 6.84 2.62 13.63
N VAL A 11 7.39 2.44 12.43
CA VAL A 11 6.66 2.48 11.17
C VAL A 11 7.05 1.27 10.34
N ILE A 12 6.06 0.54 9.88
CA ILE A 12 6.19 -0.54 8.90
C ILE A 12 5.54 -0.03 7.61
N TYR A 13 6.32 -0.02 6.53
CA TYR A 13 5.83 0.30 5.20
C TYR A 13 5.94 -0.96 4.35
N ALA A 14 4.81 -1.45 3.87
CA ALA A 14 4.71 -2.74 3.22
C ALA A 14 3.99 -2.64 1.87
N ASP A 15 4.55 -3.36 0.89
CA ASP A 15 3.92 -3.66 -0.39
C ASP A 15 3.98 -5.17 -0.60
N PRO A 16 3.04 -5.93 -0.02
CA PRO A 16 3.06 -7.38 -0.12
C PRO A 16 2.91 -7.85 -1.56
N PRO A 17 3.60 -8.95 -1.95
CA PRO A 17 3.52 -9.51 -3.30
C PRO A 17 2.21 -10.28 -3.49
N TRP A 18 1.10 -9.56 -3.61
CA TRP A 18 -0.25 -10.09 -3.72
C TRP A 18 -0.39 -11.04 -4.90
N LEU A 19 -0.84 -12.29 -4.65
CA LEU A 19 -1.26 -13.20 -5.72
C LEU A 19 -2.63 -12.75 -6.23
N PHE A 20 -2.62 -12.06 -7.36
CA PHE A 20 -3.81 -11.58 -8.03
C PHE A 20 -3.97 -12.21 -9.41
N LYS A 21 -5.05 -12.97 -9.63
CA LYS A 21 -5.37 -13.59 -10.92
C LYS A 21 -6.13 -12.61 -11.81
N THR A 22 -5.53 -12.22 -12.92
CA THR A 22 -6.25 -11.48 -13.97
C THR A 22 -7.19 -12.43 -14.73
N ARG A 23 -8.43 -11.98 -15.02
CA ARG A 23 -9.41 -12.79 -15.77
C ARG A 23 -9.12 -12.86 -17.28
N SER A 24 -8.32 -11.95 -17.82
CA SER A 24 -8.06 -11.84 -19.25
C SER A 24 -6.65 -12.29 -19.60
N ASP A 25 -6.54 -13.15 -20.61
CA ASP A 25 -5.25 -13.57 -21.16
C ASP A 25 -4.46 -12.39 -21.76
N LYS A 26 -5.13 -11.34 -22.24
CA LYS A 26 -4.52 -10.12 -22.76
C LYS A 26 -3.80 -9.29 -21.69
N GLY A 27 -4.06 -9.54 -20.39
CA GLY A 27 -3.41 -8.90 -19.27
C GLY A 27 -2.25 -9.69 -18.67
N LYS A 28 -2.06 -10.93 -19.06
CA LYS A 28 -1.03 -11.84 -18.47
C LYS A 28 0.39 -11.36 -18.63
N ASP A 29 0.71 -10.60 -19.69
CA ASP A 29 2.06 -10.07 -19.90
C ASP A 29 2.45 -8.96 -18.92
N ARG A 30 1.48 -8.38 -18.22
CA ARG A 30 1.64 -7.36 -17.19
C ARG A 30 1.33 -7.91 -15.78
N SER A 31 1.12 -9.22 -15.66
CA SER A 31 0.84 -9.87 -14.38
C SER A 31 2.08 -9.88 -13.50
N PRO A 32 1.97 -9.56 -12.20
CA PRO A 32 3.08 -9.62 -11.24
C PRO A 32 3.79 -10.96 -11.22
N GLU A 33 3.06 -12.07 -11.44
CA GLU A 33 3.60 -13.45 -11.45
C GLU A 33 4.75 -13.68 -12.43
N LYS A 34 4.83 -12.87 -13.51
CA LYS A 34 5.94 -12.94 -14.48
C LYS A 34 7.18 -12.17 -14.05
N HIS A 35 7.04 -11.25 -13.12
CA HIS A 35 8.10 -10.30 -12.76
C HIS A 35 8.72 -10.59 -11.40
N TYR A 36 7.97 -11.17 -10.47
CA TYR A 36 8.46 -11.56 -9.14
C TYR A 36 7.59 -12.65 -8.51
N PRO A 37 8.13 -13.43 -7.55
CA PRO A 37 7.35 -14.42 -6.83
C PRO A 37 6.21 -13.76 -6.06
N VAL A 38 4.98 -14.21 -6.32
CA VAL A 38 3.80 -13.81 -5.56
C VAL A 38 3.53 -14.79 -4.44
N LEU A 39 2.93 -14.31 -3.35
CA LEU A 39 2.60 -15.11 -2.18
C LEU A 39 1.08 -15.28 -2.06
N SER A 40 0.65 -16.42 -1.55
CA SER A 40 -0.75 -16.59 -1.14
C SER A 40 -1.09 -15.68 0.04
N ILE A 41 -2.37 -15.38 0.24
CA ILE A 41 -2.82 -14.60 1.41
C ILE A 41 -2.38 -15.26 2.72
N ALA A 42 -2.43 -16.59 2.79
CA ALA A 42 -1.98 -17.34 3.97
C ALA A 42 -0.48 -17.15 4.23
N ASP A 43 0.35 -17.19 3.17
CA ASP A 43 1.79 -16.96 3.31
C ASP A 43 2.11 -15.53 3.72
N ILE A 44 1.37 -14.54 3.19
CA ILE A 44 1.51 -13.14 3.58
C ILE A 44 1.11 -12.97 5.06
N CYS A 45 0.00 -13.56 5.50
CA CYS A 45 -0.40 -13.53 6.91
C CYS A 45 0.65 -14.15 7.84
N ASN A 46 1.36 -15.17 7.39
CA ASN A 46 2.37 -15.88 8.17
C ASN A 46 3.73 -15.15 8.23
N LEU A 47 3.90 -14.04 7.52
CA LEU A 47 5.12 -13.24 7.65
C LEU A 47 5.24 -12.67 9.07
N PRO A 48 6.40 -12.80 9.75
CA PRO A 48 6.56 -12.40 11.15
C PRO A 48 6.71 -10.88 11.32
N VAL A 49 5.79 -10.10 10.74
CA VAL A 49 5.81 -8.63 10.77
C VAL A 49 5.61 -8.11 12.19
N SER A 50 4.83 -8.81 13.01
CA SER A 50 4.66 -8.47 14.43
C SER A 50 5.97 -8.46 15.21
N ASP A 51 6.96 -9.27 14.81
CA ASP A 51 8.24 -9.40 15.52
C ASP A 51 9.14 -8.19 15.31
N ILE A 52 8.97 -7.48 14.22
CA ILE A 52 9.71 -6.23 13.91
C ILE A 52 8.93 -4.96 14.26
N ALA A 53 7.70 -5.07 14.74
CA ALA A 53 6.89 -3.94 15.13
C ALA A 53 7.14 -3.55 16.60
N LYS A 54 7.29 -2.24 16.87
CA LYS A 54 7.26 -1.71 18.25
C LYS A 54 5.86 -1.86 18.85
N PRO A 55 5.72 -1.84 20.21
CA PRO A 55 4.41 -1.84 20.87
C PRO A 55 3.49 -0.72 20.37
N ASP A 56 4.05 0.47 20.14
CA ASP A 56 3.37 1.60 19.51
C ASP A 56 3.94 1.79 18.11
N SER A 57 3.18 1.37 17.09
CA SER A 57 3.65 1.40 15.70
C SER A 57 2.52 1.62 14.69
N VAL A 58 2.89 2.11 13.52
CA VAL A 58 2.01 2.35 12.38
C VAL A 58 2.37 1.37 11.26
N LEU A 59 1.38 0.77 10.65
CA LEU A 59 1.49 0.04 9.40
C LEU A 59 0.90 0.88 8.27
N LEU A 60 1.67 1.05 7.20
CA LEU A 60 1.24 1.57 5.91
C LEU A 60 1.38 0.43 4.90
N MET A 61 0.27 -0.04 4.34
CA MET A 61 0.25 -1.23 3.48
C MET A 61 -0.47 -0.95 2.17
N TRP A 62 0.25 -1.09 1.06
CA TRP A 62 -0.34 -1.02 -0.28
C TRP A 62 -1.19 -2.26 -0.55
N VAL A 63 -2.33 -2.03 -1.18
CA VAL A 63 -3.29 -3.09 -1.51
C VAL A 63 -3.74 -2.97 -2.96
N VAL A 64 -4.11 -4.10 -3.54
CA VAL A 64 -4.79 -4.14 -4.83
C VAL A 64 -6.29 -4.22 -4.61
N ASP A 65 -7.07 -3.39 -5.31
CA ASP A 65 -8.52 -3.23 -5.09
C ASP A 65 -9.28 -4.56 -4.98
N PRO A 66 -9.04 -5.58 -5.85
CA PRO A 66 -9.77 -6.84 -5.77
C PRO A 66 -9.47 -7.71 -4.54
N LEU A 67 -8.43 -7.39 -3.79
CA LEU A 67 -8.02 -8.11 -2.58
C LEU A 67 -8.18 -7.26 -1.32
N LEU A 68 -8.94 -6.17 -1.39
CA LEU A 68 -9.13 -5.27 -0.25
C LEU A 68 -9.71 -5.99 0.97
N ASP A 69 -10.66 -6.90 0.79
CA ASP A 69 -11.24 -7.73 1.86
C ASP A 69 -10.21 -8.66 2.49
N GLN A 70 -9.23 -9.16 1.71
CA GLN A 70 -8.15 -10.01 2.20
C GLN A 70 -7.07 -9.20 2.92
N ALA A 71 -6.87 -7.95 2.52
CA ALA A 71 -5.92 -7.06 3.17
C ALA A 71 -6.22 -6.83 4.65
N PHE A 72 -7.50 -6.77 5.04
CA PHE A 72 -7.89 -6.68 6.44
C PHE A 72 -7.48 -7.92 7.26
N LYS A 73 -7.55 -9.12 6.67
CA LYS A 73 -7.07 -10.35 7.32
C LYS A 73 -5.56 -10.31 7.57
N VAL A 74 -4.80 -9.77 6.61
CA VAL A 74 -3.35 -9.59 6.75
C VAL A 74 -3.02 -8.60 7.86
N ILE A 75 -3.72 -7.46 7.91
CA ILE A 75 -3.56 -6.45 8.96
C ILE A 75 -3.77 -7.07 10.34
N ASP A 76 -4.85 -7.84 10.51
CA ASP A 76 -5.18 -8.51 11.77
C ASP A 76 -4.13 -9.58 12.12
N ALA A 77 -3.71 -10.41 11.15
CA ALA A 77 -2.69 -11.44 11.34
C ALA A 77 -1.34 -10.85 11.79
N TRP A 78 -0.99 -9.65 11.31
CA TRP A 78 0.24 -8.94 11.71
C TRP A 78 0.09 -8.21 13.05
N GLY A 79 -1.08 -8.28 13.70
CA GLY A 79 -1.35 -7.71 15.02
C GLY A 79 -1.61 -6.21 14.99
N PHE A 80 -2.09 -5.68 13.86
CA PHE A 80 -2.49 -4.28 13.73
C PHE A 80 -4.02 -4.15 13.65
N THR A 81 -4.51 -2.95 13.94
CA THR A 81 -5.92 -2.57 13.80
C THR A 81 -6.06 -1.52 12.72
N TYR A 82 -6.85 -1.81 11.70
CA TYR A 82 -7.17 -0.86 10.63
C TYR A 82 -7.77 0.43 11.18
N LYS A 83 -7.37 1.57 10.62
CA LYS A 83 -7.88 2.90 10.99
C LYS A 83 -8.52 3.63 9.83
N THR A 84 -7.84 3.71 8.69
CA THR A 84 -8.29 4.47 7.52
C THR A 84 -7.44 4.13 6.29
N VAL A 85 -7.84 4.68 5.15
CA VAL A 85 -6.93 4.81 4.00
C VAL A 85 -5.92 5.91 4.34
N GLY A 86 -4.63 5.56 4.41
CA GLY A 86 -3.55 6.51 4.68
C GLY A 86 -3.23 7.35 3.47
N PHE A 87 -3.06 6.70 2.29
CA PHE A 87 -2.80 7.37 1.03
C PHE A 87 -3.60 6.76 -0.11
N THR A 88 -3.93 7.61 -1.08
CA THR A 88 -4.46 7.20 -2.39
C THR A 88 -3.56 7.77 -3.46
N TRP A 89 -2.92 6.91 -4.24
CA TRP A 89 -2.07 7.33 -5.34
C TRP A 89 -2.86 7.36 -6.64
N ALA A 90 -3.12 8.56 -7.16
CA ALA A 90 -3.72 8.76 -8.46
C ALA A 90 -2.63 8.82 -9.54
N LYS A 91 -2.57 7.79 -10.39
CA LYS A 91 -1.58 7.70 -11.47
C LYS A 91 -1.92 8.68 -12.59
N THR A 92 -0.91 9.40 -13.07
CA THR A 92 -1.03 10.32 -14.22
C THR A 92 -0.37 9.72 -15.46
N ASN A 93 -0.79 10.17 -16.63
CA ASN A 93 -0.15 9.81 -17.89
C ASN A 93 1.25 10.45 -17.98
N LYS A 94 2.21 9.73 -18.60
CA LYS A 94 3.57 10.24 -18.80
C LYS A 94 3.65 11.39 -19.79
N ASN A 95 2.86 11.32 -20.85
CA ASN A 95 3.02 12.18 -22.04
C ASN A 95 1.79 13.02 -22.36
N THR A 96 0.70 12.89 -21.62
CA THR A 96 -0.54 13.63 -21.84
C THR A 96 -1.09 14.13 -20.52
N MET A 97 -1.76 15.28 -20.53
CA MET A 97 -2.49 15.75 -19.36
C MET A 97 -3.60 14.76 -18.99
N GLY A 98 -3.81 14.53 -17.69
CA GLY A 98 -4.86 13.72 -17.14
C GLY A 98 -4.39 12.44 -16.47
N PHE A 99 -5.35 11.69 -15.95
CA PHE A 99 -5.08 10.49 -15.19
C PHE A 99 -4.89 9.28 -16.09
N PHE A 100 -3.95 8.42 -15.73
CA PHE A 100 -3.77 7.13 -16.38
C PHE A 100 -5.01 6.27 -16.13
N THR A 101 -5.48 5.58 -17.16
CA THR A 101 -6.60 4.64 -17.07
C THR A 101 -6.10 3.24 -17.37
N GLY A 102 -6.03 2.41 -16.33
CA GLY A 102 -5.61 1.03 -16.42
C GLY A 102 -6.74 0.05 -16.67
N LEU A 103 -6.39 -1.24 -16.69
CA LEU A 103 -7.37 -2.32 -16.63
C LEU A 103 -7.99 -2.35 -15.23
N GLY A 104 -9.23 -2.83 -15.11
CA GLY A 104 -9.90 -2.99 -13.83
C GLY A 104 -11.07 -3.95 -13.93
N TYR A 105 -11.65 -4.30 -12.79
CA TYR A 105 -12.89 -5.06 -12.69
C TYR A 105 -14.07 -4.10 -12.85
N TRP A 106 -14.96 -4.35 -13.78
CA TRP A 106 -16.15 -3.54 -14.05
C TRP A 106 -15.84 -2.10 -14.48
N THR A 107 -15.07 -1.38 -13.71
CA THR A 107 -14.61 -0.03 -14.01
C THR A 107 -13.10 -0.01 -14.30
N ARG A 108 -12.64 1.02 -14.98
CA ARG A 108 -11.22 1.21 -15.26
C ARG A 108 -10.48 1.65 -13.99
N GLY A 109 -9.44 0.88 -13.62
CA GLY A 109 -8.63 1.18 -12.45
C GLY A 109 -7.66 2.34 -12.71
N ASN A 110 -7.52 3.22 -11.73
CA ASN A 110 -6.54 4.30 -11.73
C ASN A 110 -5.80 4.41 -10.40
N PRO A 111 -6.51 4.62 -9.26
CA PRO A 111 -5.84 4.83 -7.99
C PRO A 111 -5.29 3.51 -7.42
N GLU A 112 -4.29 3.65 -6.58
CA GLU A 112 -3.84 2.60 -5.65
C GLU A 112 -4.01 3.10 -4.23
N MET A 113 -4.44 2.23 -3.34
CA MET A 113 -4.68 2.56 -1.94
C MET A 113 -3.58 2.01 -1.04
N CYS A 114 -3.14 2.86 -0.10
CA CYS A 114 -2.29 2.47 1.01
C CYS A 114 -3.11 2.54 2.29
N LEU A 115 -3.38 1.40 2.91
CA LEU A 115 -4.12 1.32 4.16
C LEU A 115 -3.24 1.72 5.34
N LEU A 116 -3.83 2.43 6.30
CA LEU A 116 -3.19 2.78 7.56
C LEU A 116 -3.82 1.96 8.69
N ALA A 117 -2.96 1.27 9.43
CA ALA A 117 -3.34 0.53 10.63
C ALA A 117 -2.37 0.85 11.77
N THR A 118 -2.78 0.60 13.01
CA THR A 118 -1.95 0.89 14.18
C THR A 118 -1.89 -0.31 15.13
N LYS A 119 -0.77 -0.42 15.83
CA LYS A 119 -0.59 -1.24 17.02
C LYS A 119 -0.33 -0.32 18.19
N GLY A 120 -0.98 -0.55 19.35
CA GLY A 120 -0.87 0.34 20.49
C GLY A 120 -1.42 1.76 20.23
N ARG A 121 -0.70 2.77 20.69
CA ARG A 121 -1.10 4.20 20.62
C ARG A 121 0.01 5.06 20.03
N PRO A 122 0.42 4.85 18.77
CA PRO A 122 1.44 5.68 18.14
C PRO A 122 0.95 7.12 18.02
N LYS A 123 1.84 8.08 18.29
CA LYS A 123 1.54 9.50 18.17
C LYS A 123 2.00 10.01 16.80
N ARG A 124 1.13 10.75 16.11
CA ARG A 124 1.49 11.51 14.92
C ARG A 124 2.15 12.82 15.32
N ILE A 125 3.16 13.25 14.57
CA ILE A 125 3.89 14.51 14.81
C ILE A 125 3.15 15.65 14.09
N HIS A 126 2.76 15.43 12.84
CA HIS A 126 2.07 16.42 12.00
C HIS A 126 0.66 15.99 11.66
N LYS A 127 -0.20 16.95 11.31
CA LYS A 127 -1.64 16.73 11.01
C LYS A 127 -2.02 17.18 9.60
N ASP A 128 -1.08 17.72 8.85
CA ASP A 128 -1.23 18.39 7.56
C ASP A 128 -0.76 17.56 6.37
N VAL A 129 -0.49 16.27 6.57
CA VAL A 129 -0.10 15.35 5.50
C VAL A 129 -1.31 15.04 4.63
N ALA A 130 -1.24 15.40 3.34
CA ALA A 130 -2.30 15.13 2.38
C ALA A 130 -2.41 13.63 2.08
N GLN A 131 -3.65 13.14 1.95
CA GLN A 131 -3.94 11.75 1.65
C GLN A 131 -3.75 11.42 0.16
N LEU A 132 -4.06 12.36 -0.73
CA LEU A 132 -3.92 12.17 -2.17
C LEU A 132 -2.47 12.35 -2.61
N LEU A 133 -1.92 11.33 -3.26
CA LEU A 133 -0.62 11.38 -3.91
C LEU A 133 -0.83 11.44 -5.43
N SER A 134 -0.18 12.42 -6.08
CA SER A 134 -0.21 12.60 -7.54
C SER A 134 1.13 13.18 -7.98
N LEU A 135 1.60 12.83 -9.18
CA LEU A 135 2.83 13.38 -9.75
C LEU A 135 2.74 14.90 -9.98
N ILE A 136 1.53 15.44 -10.12
CA ILE A 136 1.32 16.90 -10.25
C ILE A 136 1.76 17.63 -8.98
N HIS A 137 1.70 16.99 -7.81
CA HIS A 137 2.12 17.57 -6.53
C HIS A 137 3.62 17.40 -6.25
N ILE A 138 4.31 16.53 -6.99
CA ILE A 138 5.76 16.29 -6.83
C ILE A 138 6.59 17.31 -7.62
N SER A 139 6.02 17.96 -8.65
CA SER A 139 6.73 18.91 -9.51
C SER A 139 6.84 20.33 -8.95
N GLU A 140 6.14 20.66 -7.88
CA GLU A 140 6.32 21.93 -7.17
C GLU A 140 6.96 21.71 -5.80
N PRO A 141 8.23 22.15 -5.58
CA PRO A 141 8.75 22.28 -4.24
C PRO A 141 7.86 23.30 -3.53
N THR A 142 7.21 22.86 -2.46
CA THR A 142 6.36 23.72 -1.61
C THR A 142 7.20 24.90 -1.14
N ARG A 143 7.13 26.00 -1.85
CA ARG A 143 7.63 27.28 -1.34
C ARG A 143 6.74 27.64 -0.17
N HIS A 144 7.22 27.37 1.04
CA HIS A 144 6.67 27.97 2.22
C HIS A 144 6.70 29.49 2.04
N ARG A 145 5.57 30.07 1.63
CA ARG A 145 5.36 31.51 1.83
C ARG A 145 5.17 31.67 3.34
N ARG A 146 6.22 32.12 4.00
CA ARG A 146 6.07 32.79 5.29
C ARG A 146 5.31 34.08 5.02
N LEU A 147 4.12 34.19 5.55
CA LEU A 147 3.46 35.45 5.86
C LEU A 147 3.86 35.85 7.27
#